data_7d3ff85d444668a1db43930ad3a575f5
#
_entry.id   7d3ff85d444668a1db43930ad3a575f5
#
_cell.length_a   1.000
_cell.length_b   1.000
_cell.length_c   1.000
_cell.angle_alpha   90.00
_cell.angle_beta   90.00
_cell.angle_gamma   90.00
#
_symmetry.space_group_name_H-M   'P 1'
#
loop_
_entity.id
_entity.type
_entity.pdbx_description
1 polymer ?
#
loop_
_entity_poly.entity_id
_entity_poly.type
_entity_poly.pdbx_seq_one_letter_code
_entity_poly.pdbx_strand_id
1 'polypeptide(L)'
;KEKDIWLKPENIEFEESAAIPLVALTAHKALIEIAQLSKGSYVLINGCTGGVGSVAVQIAKSLGSEVSGICSTNNLEFAKNLGADHVIDYKTENVLEKPISYDVILDTVGNLKYSQSKKILKPAGLYVTTAATIPAMLFGPLLNVFRQKKAKLVMNSPNSKTLSEIKSMVENNQIRGHVSKVFKLEDVREAHDLSERGGFTGKLVLKM
;
A
#
# COMPACT_ATOMS: atom_id res chain seq x y z
N LYS A 1 18.74 -14.51 5.47
CA LYS A 1 20.02 -13.95 5.94
C LYS A 1 19.74 -13.12 7.18
N GLU A 2 20.71 -12.99 8.10
CA GLU A 2 20.55 -12.21 9.34
C GLU A 2 20.08 -10.77 9.10
N LYS A 3 20.52 -10.13 8.04
CA LYS A 3 20.08 -8.78 7.64
C LYS A 3 18.61 -8.68 7.18
N ASP A 4 17.96 -9.80 6.98
CA ASP A 4 16.59 -9.87 6.46
C ASP A 4 15.58 -10.19 7.58
N ILE A 5 16.02 -10.16 8.84
CA ILE A 5 15.20 -10.43 10.03
C ILE A 5 15.32 -9.30 11.05
N TRP A 6 14.30 -9.16 11.90
CA TRP A 6 14.27 -8.26 13.03
C TRP A 6 13.37 -8.81 14.15
N LEU A 7 13.48 -8.23 15.32
CA LEU A 7 12.65 -8.63 16.45
C LEU A 7 11.17 -8.25 16.20
N LYS A 8 10.25 -9.13 16.60
CA LYS A 8 8.81 -8.85 16.60
C LYS A 8 8.51 -7.64 17.48
N PRO A 9 7.58 -6.74 17.09
CA PRO A 9 7.04 -5.71 17.99
C PRO A 9 6.44 -6.34 19.25
N GLU A 10 6.61 -5.68 20.40
CA GLU A 10 6.17 -6.24 21.68
C GLU A 10 4.66 -6.10 21.91
N ASN A 11 4.04 -5.06 21.32
CA ASN A 11 2.65 -4.65 21.54
C ASN A 11 1.63 -5.31 20.61
N ILE A 12 2.01 -6.35 19.86
CA ILE A 12 1.13 -7.09 18.94
C ILE A 12 1.36 -8.61 19.04
N GLU A 13 0.33 -9.38 18.69
CA GLU A 13 0.38 -10.84 18.66
C GLU A 13 1.14 -11.37 17.44
N PHE A 14 1.47 -12.67 17.44
CA PHE A 14 2.22 -13.30 16.35
C PHE A 14 1.47 -13.25 15.01
N GLU A 15 0.16 -13.47 15.03
CA GLU A 15 -0.69 -13.44 13.85
C GLU A 15 -0.69 -12.06 13.18
N GLU A 16 -0.83 -10.98 13.97
CA GLU A 16 -0.72 -9.61 13.46
C GLU A 16 0.69 -9.32 12.95
N SER A 17 1.70 -9.76 13.70
CA SER A 17 3.11 -9.56 13.32
C SER A 17 3.43 -10.26 11.99
N ALA A 18 2.89 -11.45 11.74
CA ALA A 18 3.08 -12.17 10.47
C ALA A 18 2.47 -11.44 9.27
N ALA A 19 1.43 -10.63 9.49
CA ALA A 19 0.76 -9.88 8.44
C ALA A 19 1.51 -8.62 7.98
N ILE A 20 2.51 -8.15 8.74
CA ILE A 20 3.13 -6.82 8.56
C ILE A 20 4.34 -6.79 7.60
N PRO A 21 5.36 -7.67 7.69
CA PRO A 21 6.67 -7.39 7.12
C PRO A 21 6.66 -7.06 5.64
N LEU A 22 6.08 -7.92 4.81
CA LEU A 22 6.07 -7.72 3.36
C LEU A 22 5.30 -6.46 2.95
N VAL A 23 4.13 -6.26 3.53
CA VAL A 23 3.24 -5.16 3.14
C VAL A 23 3.75 -3.81 3.65
N ALA A 24 4.31 -3.78 4.86
CA ALA A 24 4.89 -2.57 5.42
C ALA A 24 6.20 -2.19 4.73
N LEU A 25 7.08 -3.14 4.41
CA LEU A 25 8.27 -2.88 3.60
C LEU A 25 7.90 -2.28 2.24
N THR A 26 6.83 -2.80 1.61
CA THR A 26 6.35 -2.30 0.32
C THR A 26 5.79 -0.88 0.44
N ALA A 27 4.94 -0.63 1.42
CA ALA A 27 4.34 0.68 1.65
C ALA A 27 5.38 1.72 2.08
N HIS A 28 6.28 1.37 3.00
CA HIS A 28 7.40 2.21 3.43
C HIS A 28 8.27 2.62 2.24
N LYS A 29 8.70 1.66 1.44
CA LYS A 29 9.52 1.94 0.26
C LYS A 29 8.79 2.83 -0.74
N ALA A 30 7.50 2.58 -0.99
CA ALA A 30 6.69 3.37 -1.91
C ALA A 30 6.57 4.83 -1.46
N LEU A 31 6.22 5.05 -0.19
CA LEU A 31 5.80 6.34 0.32
C LEU A 31 6.96 7.16 0.91
N ILE A 32 7.87 6.51 1.63
CA ILE A 32 8.99 7.19 2.31
C ILE A 32 10.21 7.28 1.39
N GLU A 33 10.69 6.14 0.83
CA GLU A 33 11.93 6.16 0.06
C GLU A 33 11.73 6.70 -1.37
N ILE A 34 10.65 6.24 -2.05
CA ILE A 34 10.41 6.56 -3.47
C ILE A 34 9.67 7.88 -3.63
N ALA A 35 8.55 8.04 -2.93
CA ALA A 35 7.70 9.21 -3.05
C ALA A 35 8.15 10.37 -2.16
N GLN A 36 8.91 10.09 -1.09
CA GLN A 36 9.39 11.08 -0.13
C GLN A 36 8.26 11.98 0.37
N LEU A 37 7.16 11.32 0.80
CA LEU A 37 6.00 12.04 1.30
C LEU A 37 6.36 12.99 2.42
N SER A 38 5.71 14.13 2.42
CA SER A 38 5.83 15.15 3.45
C SER A 38 4.44 15.58 3.95
N LYS A 39 4.42 16.29 5.07
CA LYS A 39 3.20 16.85 5.63
C LYS A 39 2.47 17.71 4.59
N GLY A 40 1.17 17.48 4.45
CA GLY A 40 0.31 18.19 3.51
C GLY A 40 0.33 17.64 2.09
N SER A 41 1.08 16.55 1.80
CA SER A 41 0.99 15.86 0.50
C SER A 41 -0.39 15.25 0.28
N TYR A 42 -0.92 15.36 -0.92
CA TYR A 42 -2.18 14.71 -1.36
C TYR A 42 -1.86 13.36 -1.97
N VAL A 43 -2.36 12.28 -1.39
CA VAL A 43 -2.04 10.91 -1.79
C VAL A 43 -3.28 10.15 -2.18
N LEU A 44 -3.27 9.51 -3.35
CA LEU A 44 -4.27 8.53 -3.76
C LEU A 44 -3.72 7.12 -3.58
N ILE A 45 -4.44 6.27 -2.85
CA ILE A 45 -4.08 4.86 -2.65
C ILE A 45 -5.16 3.98 -3.28
N ASN A 46 -4.84 3.36 -4.41
CA ASN A 46 -5.71 2.39 -5.06
C ASN A 46 -5.55 1.02 -4.40
N GLY A 47 -6.67 0.42 -3.96
CA GLY A 47 -6.70 -0.80 -3.17
C GLY A 47 -6.36 -0.55 -1.69
N CYS A 48 -6.82 0.57 -1.14
CA CYS A 48 -6.50 1.05 0.21
C CYS A 48 -6.88 0.11 1.36
N THR A 49 -7.70 -0.90 1.11
CA THR A 49 -8.15 -1.89 2.12
C THR A 49 -7.48 -3.25 1.99
N GLY A 50 -6.63 -3.45 0.97
CA GLY A 50 -5.80 -4.65 0.82
C GLY A 50 -4.58 -4.64 1.74
N GLY A 51 -3.76 -5.69 1.68
CA GLY A 51 -2.58 -5.82 2.55
C GLY A 51 -1.64 -4.62 2.51
N VAL A 52 -1.13 -4.25 1.33
CA VAL A 52 -0.22 -3.10 1.18
C VAL A 52 -0.96 -1.79 1.39
N GLY A 53 -2.16 -1.66 0.81
CA GLY A 53 -2.94 -0.41 0.87
C GLY A 53 -3.33 -0.01 2.28
N SER A 54 -3.74 -0.97 3.13
CA SER A 54 -4.14 -0.68 4.51
C SER A 54 -3.00 -0.12 5.37
N VAL A 55 -1.79 -0.62 5.17
CA VAL A 55 -0.59 -0.08 5.84
C VAL A 55 -0.17 1.24 5.20
N ALA A 56 -0.30 1.37 3.89
CA ALA A 56 0.06 2.61 3.17
C ALA A 56 -0.79 3.80 3.61
N VAL A 57 -2.11 3.60 3.84
CA VAL A 57 -2.98 4.65 4.41
C VAL A 57 -2.44 5.14 5.73
N GLN A 58 -2.14 4.22 6.65
CA GLN A 58 -1.66 4.55 7.99
C GLN A 58 -0.29 5.26 7.95
N ILE A 59 0.66 4.78 7.12
CA ILE A 59 1.96 5.45 6.93
C ILE A 59 1.76 6.87 6.39
N ALA A 60 0.94 7.06 5.35
CA ALA A 60 0.69 8.38 4.79
C ALA A 60 0.07 9.33 5.84
N LYS A 61 -0.87 8.83 6.64
CA LYS A 61 -1.48 9.60 7.73
C LYS A 61 -0.48 9.96 8.83
N SER A 62 0.40 9.03 9.23
CA SER A 62 1.44 9.31 10.24
C SER A 62 2.43 10.39 9.78
N LEU A 63 2.62 10.54 8.48
CA LEU A 63 3.43 11.61 7.87
C LEU A 63 2.67 12.92 7.68
N GLY A 64 1.39 13.00 8.07
CA GLY A 64 0.55 14.20 7.95
C GLY A 64 0.05 14.47 6.54
N SER A 65 -0.07 13.46 5.70
CA SER A 65 -0.63 13.58 4.36
C SER A 65 -2.17 13.56 4.39
N GLU A 66 -2.79 14.13 3.34
CA GLU A 66 -4.21 13.97 3.03
C GLU A 66 -4.41 12.77 2.11
N VAL A 67 -5.19 11.78 2.53
CA VAL A 67 -5.29 10.47 1.89
C VAL A 67 -6.66 10.26 1.28
N SER A 68 -6.69 10.01 -0.03
CA SER A 68 -7.84 9.45 -0.74
C SER A 68 -7.62 7.95 -0.96
N GLY A 69 -8.55 7.12 -0.50
CA GLY A 69 -8.49 5.68 -0.66
C GLY A 69 -9.53 5.16 -1.66
N ILE A 70 -9.13 4.30 -2.60
CA ILE A 70 -10.05 3.60 -3.51
C ILE A 70 -10.26 2.18 -2.98
N CYS A 71 -11.52 1.80 -2.77
CA CYS A 71 -11.94 0.46 -2.37
C CYS A 71 -13.33 0.10 -2.90
N SER A 72 -13.84 -1.08 -2.55
CA SER A 72 -15.21 -1.47 -2.86
C SER A 72 -16.20 -0.94 -1.83
N THR A 73 -17.50 -0.88 -2.19
CA THR A 73 -18.62 -0.46 -1.34
C THR A 73 -18.56 -1.05 0.07
N ASN A 74 -18.32 -2.36 0.17
CA ASN A 74 -18.31 -3.07 1.46
C ASN A 74 -17.16 -2.68 2.39
N ASN A 75 -16.14 -1.97 1.88
CA ASN A 75 -14.92 -1.67 2.60
C ASN A 75 -14.75 -0.15 2.90
N LEU A 76 -15.78 0.67 2.61
CA LEU A 76 -15.72 2.13 2.78
C LEU A 76 -15.47 2.51 4.25
N GLU A 77 -16.18 1.87 5.17
CA GLU A 77 -16.02 2.13 6.60
C GLU A 77 -14.64 1.70 7.09
N PHE A 78 -14.16 0.54 6.64
CA PHE A 78 -12.82 0.08 7.00
C PHE A 78 -11.74 1.05 6.50
N ALA A 79 -11.87 1.57 5.28
CA ALA A 79 -10.94 2.57 4.76
C ALA A 79 -10.91 3.87 5.58
N LYS A 80 -12.08 4.34 6.05
CA LYS A 80 -12.18 5.49 6.97
C LYS A 80 -11.51 5.19 8.32
N ASN A 81 -11.73 4.00 8.87
CA ASN A 81 -11.13 3.58 10.14
C ASN A 81 -9.61 3.44 10.07
N LEU A 82 -9.04 3.18 8.88
CA LEU A 82 -7.60 3.25 8.64
C LEU A 82 -7.05 4.67 8.63
N GLY A 83 -7.92 5.69 8.58
CA GLY A 83 -7.58 7.10 8.56
C GLY A 83 -7.64 7.76 7.18
N ALA A 84 -8.24 7.14 6.16
CA ALA A 84 -8.45 7.81 4.88
C ALA A 84 -9.40 9.00 5.04
N ASP A 85 -8.97 10.20 4.58
CA ASP A 85 -9.77 11.43 4.66
C ASP A 85 -10.91 11.40 3.64
N HIS A 86 -10.66 10.82 2.47
CA HIS A 86 -11.64 10.63 1.40
C HIS A 86 -11.65 9.18 0.96
N VAL A 87 -12.84 8.64 0.74
CA VAL A 87 -13.01 7.26 0.27
C VAL A 87 -13.80 7.26 -1.01
N ILE A 88 -13.30 6.56 -2.03
CA ILE A 88 -13.86 6.47 -3.37
C ILE A 88 -14.26 5.03 -3.62
N ASP A 89 -15.56 4.81 -3.85
CA ASP A 89 -16.09 3.52 -4.24
C ASP A 89 -15.91 3.31 -5.75
N TYR A 90 -15.00 2.43 -6.14
CA TYR A 90 -14.74 2.16 -7.58
C TYR A 90 -15.93 1.55 -8.33
N LYS A 91 -16.96 1.06 -7.61
CA LYS A 91 -18.18 0.52 -8.24
C LYS A 91 -19.16 1.61 -8.67
N THR A 92 -19.14 2.75 -8.03
CA THR A 92 -20.08 3.85 -8.24
C THR A 92 -19.41 5.13 -8.73
N GLU A 93 -18.08 5.25 -8.56
CA GLU A 93 -17.36 6.48 -8.85
C GLU A 93 -16.10 6.20 -9.69
N ASN A 94 -15.81 7.09 -10.63
CA ASN A 94 -14.58 7.09 -11.40
C ASN A 94 -13.63 8.16 -10.87
N VAL A 95 -12.54 7.76 -10.22
CA VAL A 95 -11.53 8.69 -9.68
C VAL A 95 -10.92 9.60 -10.75
N LEU A 96 -10.82 9.13 -12.00
CA LEU A 96 -10.24 9.90 -13.11
C LEU A 96 -11.09 11.09 -13.57
N GLU A 97 -12.33 11.16 -13.12
CA GLU A 97 -13.29 12.24 -13.43
C GLU A 97 -13.39 13.25 -12.28
N LYS A 98 -12.73 13.00 -11.15
CA LYS A 98 -12.77 13.91 -10.01
C LYS A 98 -11.86 15.14 -10.25
N PRO A 99 -12.28 16.35 -9.83
CA PRO A 99 -11.50 17.57 -10.00
C PRO A 99 -10.41 17.71 -8.93
N ILE A 100 -9.76 16.60 -8.58
CA ILE A 100 -8.71 16.55 -7.55
C ILE A 100 -7.41 16.09 -8.21
N SER A 101 -6.30 16.72 -7.84
CA SER A 101 -4.97 16.33 -8.29
C SER A 101 -4.08 15.92 -7.11
N TYR A 102 -3.32 14.85 -7.31
CA TYR A 102 -2.51 14.21 -6.29
C TYR A 102 -1.01 14.46 -6.50
N ASP A 103 -0.28 14.60 -5.40
CA ASP A 103 1.18 14.60 -5.42
C ASP A 103 1.71 13.20 -5.69
N VAL A 104 1.05 12.19 -5.10
CA VAL A 104 1.41 10.78 -5.25
C VAL A 104 0.18 9.93 -5.50
N ILE A 105 0.28 9.01 -6.46
CA ILE A 105 -0.67 7.91 -6.65
C ILE A 105 0.07 6.61 -6.38
N LEU A 106 -0.38 5.86 -5.38
CA LEU A 106 0.08 4.49 -5.11
C LEU A 106 -0.96 3.49 -5.61
N ASP A 107 -0.60 2.76 -6.66
CA ASP A 107 -1.45 1.69 -7.20
C ASP A 107 -0.97 0.32 -6.70
N THR A 108 -1.72 -0.28 -5.78
CA THR A 108 -1.43 -1.60 -5.20
C THR A 108 -2.18 -2.73 -5.90
N VAL A 109 -3.07 -2.41 -6.85
CA VAL A 109 -3.91 -3.36 -7.59
C VAL A 109 -3.39 -3.62 -9.01
N GLY A 110 -2.85 -2.58 -9.65
CA GLY A 110 -2.33 -2.65 -11.02
C GLY A 110 -3.36 -2.37 -12.12
N ASN A 111 -4.57 -1.94 -11.76
CA ASN A 111 -5.64 -1.65 -12.71
C ASN A 111 -5.77 -0.15 -13.06
N LEU A 112 -5.10 0.73 -12.33
CA LEU A 112 -5.09 2.17 -12.58
C LEU A 112 -3.89 2.54 -13.47
N LYS A 113 -4.09 2.51 -14.80
CA LYS A 113 -3.01 2.74 -15.77
C LYS A 113 -2.36 4.10 -15.62
N TYR A 114 -1.02 4.16 -15.61
CA TYR A 114 -0.26 5.42 -15.54
C TYR A 114 -0.68 6.43 -16.61
N SER A 115 -0.95 5.99 -17.85
CA SER A 115 -1.37 6.86 -18.95
C SER A 115 -2.66 7.63 -18.64
N GLN A 116 -3.57 7.04 -17.90
CA GLN A 116 -4.83 7.64 -17.45
C GLN A 116 -4.62 8.48 -16.19
N SER A 117 -3.84 7.97 -15.23
CA SER A 117 -3.57 8.61 -13.94
C SER A 117 -2.86 9.96 -14.07
N LYS A 118 -2.15 10.21 -15.19
CA LYS A 118 -1.53 11.51 -15.46
C LYS A 118 -2.50 12.69 -15.41
N LYS A 119 -3.79 12.47 -15.66
CA LYS A 119 -4.80 13.53 -15.65
C LYS A 119 -5.02 14.08 -14.23
N ILE A 120 -4.90 13.21 -13.24
CA ILE A 120 -5.14 13.52 -11.82
C ILE A 120 -3.85 13.60 -11.00
N LEU A 121 -2.68 13.64 -11.64
CA LEU A 121 -1.40 13.96 -11.00
C LEU A 121 -1.11 15.47 -11.14
N LYS A 122 -0.65 16.09 -10.06
CA LYS A 122 -0.10 17.44 -10.08
C LYS A 122 1.12 17.54 -11.00
N PRO A 123 1.55 18.74 -11.41
CA PRO A 123 2.89 18.94 -11.99
C PRO A 123 3.94 18.36 -11.04
N ALA A 124 4.92 17.62 -11.57
CA ALA A 124 5.93 16.87 -10.83
C ALA A 124 5.39 15.69 -9.97
N GLY A 125 4.09 15.39 -10.04
CA GLY A 125 3.49 14.27 -9.31
C GLY A 125 4.04 12.90 -9.72
N LEU A 126 3.98 11.95 -8.78
CA LEU A 126 4.58 10.63 -8.92
C LEU A 126 3.52 9.53 -8.89
N TYR A 127 3.53 8.67 -9.89
CA TYR A 127 2.79 7.41 -9.89
C TYR A 127 3.72 6.27 -9.45
N VAL A 128 3.32 5.56 -8.42
CA VAL A 128 4.04 4.41 -7.85
C VAL A 128 3.16 3.18 -7.96
N THR A 129 3.67 2.07 -8.43
CA THR A 129 2.90 0.82 -8.53
C THR A 129 3.66 -0.36 -7.97
N THR A 130 2.92 -1.32 -7.41
CA THR A 130 3.44 -2.63 -7.01
C THR A 130 3.25 -3.68 -8.09
N ALA A 131 2.46 -3.37 -9.13
CA ALA A 131 2.21 -4.28 -10.26
C ALA A 131 3.31 -4.14 -11.32
N ALA A 132 4.15 -5.16 -11.42
CA ALA A 132 5.21 -5.23 -12.43
C ALA A 132 4.63 -5.57 -13.81
N THR A 133 4.82 -4.69 -14.80
CA THR A 133 4.64 -5.03 -16.20
C THR A 133 5.99 -5.02 -16.92
N ILE A 134 6.24 -6.00 -17.79
CA ILE A 134 7.51 -6.12 -18.51
C ILE A 134 7.93 -4.81 -19.21
N PRO A 135 7.04 -4.09 -19.93
CA PRO A 135 7.40 -2.82 -20.54
C PRO A 135 7.79 -1.72 -19.51
N ALA A 136 7.12 -1.69 -18.35
CA ALA A 136 7.45 -0.72 -17.30
C ALA A 136 8.83 -0.97 -16.68
N MET A 137 9.24 -2.24 -16.56
CA MET A 137 10.56 -2.61 -16.05
C MET A 137 11.70 -2.23 -17.03
N LEU A 138 11.50 -2.45 -18.33
CA LEU A 138 12.54 -2.25 -19.34
C LEU A 138 12.69 -0.78 -19.77
N PHE A 139 11.59 -0.07 -19.97
CA PHE A 139 11.59 1.27 -20.56
C PHE A 139 11.26 2.39 -19.55
N GLY A 140 10.76 2.04 -18.36
CA GLY A 140 10.34 3.01 -17.34
C GLY A 140 11.44 4.01 -16.94
N PRO A 141 12.66 3.58 -16.59
CA PRO A 141 13.73 4.49 -16.19
C PRO A 141 14.12 5.48 -17.28
N LEU A 142 14.25 5.03 -18.53
CA LEU A 142 14.64 5.88 -19.65
C LEU A 142 13.57 6.92 -19.98
N LEU A 143 12.31 6.54 -19.95
CA LEU A 143 11.19 7.43 -20.24
C LEU A 143 10.94 8.48 -19.15
N ASN A 144 11.35 8.20 -17.90
CA ASN A 144 11.15 9.13 -16.78
C ASN A 144 12.09 10.35 -16.82
N VAL A 145 13.21 10.27 -17.53
CA VAL A 145 14.19 11.38 -17.62
C VAL A 145 13.57 12.64 -18.26
N PHE A 146 12.71 12.43 -19.25
CA PHE A 146 12.10 13.53 -20.04
C PHE A 146 10.67 13.87 -19.61
N ARG A 147 10.15 13.27 -18.52
CA ARG A 147 8.75 13.47 -18.09
C ARG A 147 8.65 14.35 -16.86
N GLN A 148 7.74 15.33 -16.90
CA GLN A 148 7.38 16.11 -15.71
C GLN A 148 6.70 15.24 -14.65
N LYS A 149 5.82 14.30 -15.06
CA LYS A 149 5.15 13.32 -14.19
C LYS A 149 5.84 11.97 -14.34
N LYS A 150 6.28 11.38 -13.26
CA LYS A 150 7.11 10.17 -13.25
C LYS A 150 6.31 8.93 -12.84
N ALA A 151 6.74 7.75 -13.31
CA ALA A 151 6.21 6.46 -12.85
C ALA A 151 7.35 5.62 -12.30
N LYS A 152 7.14 4.98 -11.14
CA LYS A 152 8.12 4.09 -10.50
C LYS A 152 7.47 2.80 -10.06
N LEU A 153 8.21 1.69 -10.20
CA LEU A 153 7.84 0.38 -9.69
C LEU A 153 8.48 0.17 -8.32
N VAL A 154 7.72 -0.38 -7.38
CA VAL A 154 8.24 -0.79 -6.07
C VAL A 154 8.89 -2.17 -6.21
N MET A 155 10.17 -2.25 -5.91
CA MET A 155 10.90 -3.51 -5.80
C MET A 155 11.47 -3.61 -4.39
N ASN A 156 10.98 -4.57 -3.61
CA ASN A 156 11.42 -4.76 -2.24
C ASN A 156 12.80 -5.40 -2.18
N SER A 157 13.59 -4.88 -1.25
CA SER A 157 14.82 -5.48 -0.78
C SER A 157 14.80 -5.35 0.74
N PRO A 158 14.39 -6.39 1.47
CA PRO A 158 14.32 -6.33 2.92
C PRO A 158 15.69 -6.04 3.51
N ASN A 159 15.71 -5.23 4.55
CA ASN A 159 16.91 -4.95 5.34
C ASN A 159 16.53 -4.65 6.78
N SER A 160 17.45 -4.94 7.71
CA SER A 160 17.21 -4.80 9.13
C SER A 160 16.90 -3.37 9.57
N LYS A 161 17.46 -2.36 8.90
CA LYS A 161 17.18 -0.94 9.20
C LYS A 161 15.71 -0.62 8.98
N THR A 162 15.17 -0.92 7.79
CA THR A 162 13.76 -0.65 7.49
C THR A 162 12.82 -1.48 8.35
N LEU A 163 13.19 -2.75 8.67
CA LEU A 163 12.42 -3.57 9.61
C LEU A 163 12.40 -2.97 11.02
N SER A 164 13.50 -2.39 11.49
CA SER A 164 13.56 -1.66 12.76
C SER A 164 12.65 -0.42 12.77
N GLU A 165 12.65 0.35 11.69
CA GLU A 165 11.77 1.50 11.53
C GLU A 165 10.29 1.10 11.55
N ILE A 166 9.93 0.03 10.83
CA ILE A 166 8.58 -0.54 10.83
C ILE A 166 8.18 -1.02 12.24
N LYS A 167 9.08 -1.73 12.95
CA LYS A 167 8.85 -2.13 14.35
C LYS A 167 8.51 -0.92 15.21
N SER A 168 9.30 0.15 15.12
CA SER A 168 9.06 1.38 15.87
C SER A 168 7.71 2.03 15.52
N MET A 169 7.31 2.03 14.24
CA MET A 169 5.99 2.54 13.83
C MET A 169 4.85 1.72 14.43
N VAL A 170 4.99 0.39 14.53
CA VAL A 170 3.99 -0.48 15.18
C VAL A 170 3.94 -0.20 16.68
N GLU A 171 5.08 -0.14 17.35
CA GLU A 171 5.16 0.08 18.80
C GLU A 171 4.65 1.45 19.22
N ASN A 172 4.79 2.45 18.34
CA ASN A 172 4.21 3.79 18.52
C ASN A 172 2.74 3.90 18.05
N ASN A 173 2.08 2.78 17.72
CA ASN A 173 0.69 2.73 17.20
C ASN A 173 0.44 3.59 15.94
N GLN A 174 1.48 3.85 15.15
CA GLN A 174 1.37 4.58 13.88
C GLN A 174 0.84 3.68 12.75
N ILE A 175 1.13 2.38 12.83
CA ILE A 175 0.62 1.36 11.90
C ILE A 175 0.20 0.09 12.65
N ARG A 176 -0.79 -0.61 12.10
CA ARG A 176 -1.27 -1.91 12.54
C ARG A 176 -1.45 -2.84 11.35
N GLY A 177 -1.16 -4.11 11.55
CA GLY A 177 -1.47 -5.16 10.59
C GLY A 177 -2.94 -5.57 10.69
N HIS A 178 -3.63 -5.63 9.55
CA HIS A 178 -4.99 -6.15 9.53
C HIS A 178 -5.00 -7.61 9.08
N VAL A 179 -5.43 -8.50 9.98
CA VAL A 179 -5.62 -9.92 9.71
C VAL A 179 -7.11 -10.18 9.45
N SER A 180 -7.46 -10.53 8.23
CA SER A 180 -8.84 -10.82 7.84
C SER A 180 -9.32 -12.16 8.40
N LYS A 181 -8.47 -13.20 8.29
CA LYS A 181 -8.74 -14.54 8.80
C LYS A 181 -7.44 -15.26 9.13
N VAL A 182 -7.46 -16.01 10.21
CA VAL A 182 -6.41 -16.96 10.59
C VAL A 182 -6.87 -18.37 10.24
N PHE A 183 -6.04 -19.13 9.56
CA PHE A 183 -6.26 -20.53 9.23
C PHE A 183 -5.23 -21.38 9.95
N LYS A 184 -5.57 -22.62 10.24
CA LYS A 184 -4.58 -23.62 10.62
C LYS A 184 -3.75 -24.04 9.41
N LEU A 185 -2.54 -24.52 9.62
CA LEU A 185 -1.67 -24.96 8.51
C LEU A 185 -2.32 -26.08 7.67
N GLU A 186 -3.08 -26.97 8.29
CA GLU A 186 -3.83 -28.04 7.62
C GLU A 186 -4.91 -27.51 6.64
N ASP A 187 -5.43 -26.29 6.89
CA ASP A 187 -6.45 -25.63 6.07
C ASP A 187 -5.84 -24.74 4.97
N VAL A 188 -4.56 -24.91 4.65
CA VAL A 188 -3.83 -24.07 3.68
C VAL A 188 -4.52 -24.00 2.32
N ARG A 189 -5.18 -25.07 1.88
CA ARG A 189 -5.96 -25.11 0.62
C ARG A 189 -7.10 -24.11 0.66
N GLU A 190 -7.88 -24.09 1.76
CA GLU A 190 -8.99 -23.13 1.92
C GLU A 190 -8.46 -21.68 1.95
N ALA A 191 -7.31 -21.46 2.59
CA ALA A 191 -6.67 -20.14 2.61
C ALA A 191 -6.27 -19.68 1.20
N HIS A 192 -5.71 -20.56 0.36
CA HIS A 192 -5.40 -20.27 -1.03
C HIS A 192 -6.65 -19.99 -1.86
N ASP A 193 -7.69 -20.82 -1.73
CA ASP A 193 -8.96 -20.63 -2.44
C ASP A 193 -9.61 -19.28 -2.10
N LEU A 194 -9.54 -18.88 -0.83
CA LEU A 194 -10.02 -17.53 -0.43
C LEU A 194 -9.13 -16.42 -1.00
N SER A 195 -7.82 -16.64 -1.00
CA SER A 195 -6.87 -15.66 -1.56
C SER A 195 -7.11 -15.42 -3.06
N GLU A 196 -7.38 -16.48 -3.82
CA GLU A 196 -7.67 -16.40 -5.28
C GLU A 196 -9.02 -15.73 -5.54
N ARG A 197 -10.05 -16.06 -4.77
CA ARG A 197 -11.37 -15.42 -4.89
C ARG A 197 -11.34 -13.94 -4.53
N GLY A 198 -10.42 -13.53 -3.65
CA GLY A 198 -10.35 -12.17 -3.14
C GLY A 198 -11.56 -11.80 -2.27
N GLY A 199 -11.85 -10.49 -2.19
CA GLY A 199 -13.02 -9.98 -1.44
C GLY A 199 -12.80 -9.81 0.07
N PHE A 200 -11.58 -10.01 0.56
CA PHE A 200 -11.19 -9.77 1.95
C PHE A 200 -10.31 -8.51 2.07
N THR A 201 -10.21 -8.00 3.29
CA THR A 201 -9.34 -6.86 3.64
C THR A 201 -8.03 -7.35 4.28
N GLY A 202 -6.95 -6.57 4.18
CA GLY A 202 -5.68 -6.89 4.83
C GLY A 202 -5.04 -8.19 4.37
N LYS A 203 -4.76 -9.12 5.31
CA LYS A 203 -4.00 -10.36 5.07
C LYS A 203 -4.71 -11.59 5.64
N LEU A 204 -4.45 -12.74 5.01
CA LEU A 204 -4.73 -14.07 5.55
C LEU A 204 -3.45 -14.60 6.21
N VAL A 205 -3.60 -15.27 7.34
CA VAL A 205 -2.47 -15.78 8.13
C VAL A 205 -2.68 -17.30 8.37
N LEU A 206 -1.60 -18.05 8.24
CA LEU A 206 -1.55 -19.47 8.62
C LEU A 206 -0.88 -19.56 10.01
N LYS A 207 -1.52 -20.28 10.91
CA LYS A 207 -1.01 -20.58 12.25
C LYS A 207 -0.58 -22.06 12.31
N MET A 208 0.66 -22.26 12.74
CA MET A 208 1.21 -23.59 13.06
C MET A 208 0.82 -24.03 14.46
#